data_55cc3cbbf21c9b4df86960ec5ac1888f
#
_entry.id   55cc3cbbf21c9b4df86960ec5ac1888f
#
_cell.length_a   1.000
_cell.length_b   1.000
_cell.length_c   1.000
_cell.angle_alpha   90.00
_cell.angle_beta   90.00
_cell.angle_gamma   90.00
#
_symmetry.space_group_name_H-M   'P 1'
#
loop_
_entity.id
_entity.type
_entity.pdbx_description
1 polymer ?
#
loop_
_entity_poly.entity_id
_entity_poly.type
_entity_poly.pdbx_seq_one_letter_code
_entity_poly.pdbx_strand_id
1 'polypeptide(L)'
;MQIVILSGLSGAGKSLAVDCFEDMGFYCIDNLPPALIKDFVALIRSGKHKIDKLALVIDIRSGEFLDDLFKYRKMLDRRSIDFKLIYLEASKPTLLKRFAETRRTHPLAAEMGGTNSEAIDEEMRILEPIRAAADRIVNTNDLKSAELAEILRDIVIGAEPDAAGRRPFRIVVQSFGYKYGMPAEADFIFDVRFIPNPFYVDGLRELTGNDPEVRDYVMGHPESRFLADEIVMLTERLKPSFIQEGKPSVNIAFGCTGGQHRSVAMAIEVAERLRALDENIVLRHREI
;
A
#
# COMPACT_ATOMS: atom_id res chain seq x y z
N MET A 1 12.98 -0.73 -7.15
CA MET A 1 12.62 0.62 -6.62
C MET A 1 11.28 1.00 -7.21
N GLN A 2 10.32 1.34 -6.36
CA GLN A 2 8.99 1.78 -6.73
C GLN A 2 8.87 3.29 -6.50
N ILE A 3 8.35 4.02 -7.48
CA ILE A 3 8.17 5.47 -7.39
C ILE A 3 6.70 5.80 -7.69
N VAL A 4 6.05 6.44 -6.75
CA VAL A 4 4.71 7.00 -6.93
C VAL A 4 4.83 8.52 -7.00
N ILE A 5 4.25 9.12 -8.05
CA ILE A 5 4.01 10.55 -8.08
C ILE A 5 2.53 10.77 -7.79
N LEU A 6 2.26 11.56 -6.77
CA LEU A 6 0.93 11.96 -6.37
C LEU A 6 0.70 13.41 -6.77
N SER A 7 -0.31 13.66 -7.57
CA SER A 7 -0.80 15.00 -7.89
C SER A 7 -2.31 15.07 -7.72
N GLY A 8 -2.89 16.23 -7.91
CA GLY A 8 -4.34 16.40 -7.82
C GLY A 8 -4.76 17.73 -7.23
N LEU A 9 -6.06 17.99 -7.24
CA LEU A 9 -6.65 19.25 -6.85
C LEU A 9 -6.41 19.56 -5.35
N SER A 10 -6.29 20.83 -5.04
CA SER A 10 -6.25 21.32 -3.67
C SER A 10 -7.54 20.97 -2.93
N GLY A 11 -7.41 20.34 -1.77
CA GLY A 11 -8.56 19.78 -1.03
C GLY A 11 -9.04 18.40 -1.49
N ALA A 12 -8.40 17.77 -2.50
CA ALA A 12 -8.74 16.42 -2.95
C ALA A 12 -8.21 15.29 -2.06
N GLY A 13 -7.45 15.59 -0.99
CA GLY A 13 -6.99 14.59 -0.02
C GLY A 13 -5.53 14.16 -0.17
N LYS A 14 -4.67 14.95 -0.84
CA LYS A 14 -3.23 14.64 -1.00
C LYS A 14 -2.52 14.37 0.32
N SER A 15 -2.74 15.18 1.36
CA SER A 15 -2.11 14.98 2.68
C SER A 15 -2.48 13.63 3.29
N LEU A 16 -3.77 13.24 3.22
CA LEU A 16 -4.21 11.93 3.67
C LEU A 16 -3.58 10.79 2.87
N ALA A 17 -3.39 10.99 1.57
CA ALA A 17 -2.71 10.01 0.74
C ALA A 17 -1.21 9.87 1.10
N VAL A 18 -0.55 10.97 1.51
CA VAL A 18 0.83 10.93 2.05
C VAL A 18 0.89 10.06 3.29
N ASP A 19 0.01 10.29 4.28
CA ASP A 19 -0.05 9.47 5.49
C ASP A 19 -0.24 7.98 5.14
N CYS A 20 -1.12 7.68 4.17
CA CYS A 20 -1.32 6.30 3.70
C CYS A 20 -0.06 5.70 3.05
N PHE A 21 0.72 6.46 2.29
CA PHE A 21 1.97 5.98 1.70
C PHE A 21 3.05 5.78 2.76
N GLU A 22 3.14 6.64 3.77
CA GLU A 22 4.05 6.45 4.91
C GLU A 22 3.73 5.15 5.66
N ASP A 23 2.45 4.88 5.93
CA ASP A 23 1.99 3.63 6.54
C ASP A 23 2.32 2.38 5.69
N MET A 24 2.44 2.53 4.37
CA MET A 24 2.88 1.48 3.44
C MET A 24 4.41 1.38 3.31
N GLY A 25 5.16 2.15 4.09
CA GLY A 25 6.62 2.16 4.11
C GLY A 25 7.28 2.92 2.95
N PHE A 26 6.56 3.88 2.33
CA PHE A 26 7.15 4.80 1.37
C PHE A 26 7.89 5.92 2.10
N TYR A 27 9.03 6.32 1.54
CA TYR A 27 9.64 7.58 1.88
C TYR A 27 8.92 8.69 1.13
N CYS A 28 8.20 9.56 1.86
CA CYS A 28 7.35 10.58 1.28
C CYS A 28 8.06 11.93 1.24
N ILE A 29 7.96 12.64 0.10
CA ILE A 29 8.42 14.02 -0.03
C ILE A 29 7.26 14.85 -0.58
N ASP A 30 6.87 15.83 0.20
CA ASP A 30 5.85 16.79 -0.22
C ASP A 30 6.50 18.02 -0.86
N ASN A 31 5.86 18.52 -1.90
CA ASN A 31 6.23 19.76 -2.60
C ASN A 31 7.65 19.77 -3.19
N LEU A 32 8.13 18.64 -3.72
CA LEU A 32 9.40 18.58 -4.43
C LEU A 32 9.25 19.23 -5.82
N PRO A 33 10.07 20.26 -6.15
CA PRO A 33 10.08 20.81 -7.49
C PRO A 33 10.42 19.72 -8.53
N PRO A 34 9.63 19.56 -9.62
CA PRO A 34 9.87 18.52 -10.62
C PRO A 34 11.28 18.51 -11.19
N ALA A 35 11.90 19.69 -11.35
CA ALA A 35 13.27 19.83 -11.83
C ALA A 35 14.29 19.05 -10.96
N LEU A 36 14.03 18.87 -9.66
CA LEU A 36 14.92 18.17 -8.72
C LEU A 36 14.70 16.65 -8.66
N ILE A 37 13.65 16.12 -9.26
CA ILE A 37 13.31 14.67 -9.21
C ILE A 37 14.48 13.83 -9.71
N LYS A 38 15.11 14.22 -10.81
CA LYS A 38 16.24 13.51 -11.42
C LYS A 38 17.42 13.38 -10.46
N ASP A 39 17.81 14.49 -9.88
CA ASP A 39 18.98 14.58 -9.02
C ASP A 39 18.71 13.85 -7.69
N PHE A 40 17.50 13.97 -7.19
CA PHE A 40 17.07 13.26 -5.98
C PHE A 40 17.05 11.74 -6.18
N VAL A 41 16.48 11.22 -7.28
CA VAL A 41 16.51 9.79 -7.61
C VAL A 41 17.94 9.29 -7.81
N ALA A 42 18.81 10.10 -8.43
CA ALA A 42 20.23 9.77 -8.58
C ALA A 42 20.94 9.69 -7.22
N LEU A 43 20.66 10.65 -6.32
CA LEU A 43 21.21 10.67 -4.97
C LEU A 43 20.81 9.44 -4.15
N ILE A 44 19.53 9.06 -4.15
CA ILE A 44 19.04 7.87 -3.45
C ILE A 44 19.74 6.63 -3.96
N ARG A 45 19.91 6.49 -5.27
CA ARG A 45 20.55 5.31 -5.87
C ARG A 45 22.06 5.21 -5.59
N SER A 46 22.71 6.35 -5.39
CA SER A 46 24.16 6.40 -5.07
C SER A 46 24.45 6.35 -3.56
N GLY A 47 23.43 6.56 -2.72
CA GLY A 47 23.56 6.67 -1.28
C GLY A 47 23.69 5.34 -0.54
N LYS A 48 24.17 5.42 0.72
CA LYS A 48 24.28 4.29 1.64
C LYS A 48 22.92 3.74 2.14
N HIS A 49 21.86 4.53 2.01
CA HIS A 49 20.51 4.14 2.40
C HIS A 49 19.71 3.73 1.17
N LYS A 50 19.32 2.46 1.11
CA LYS A 50 18.44 1.95 0.05
C LYS A 50 17.00 2.39 0.35
N ILE A 51 16.51 3.35 -0.41
CA ILE A 51 15.09 3.68 -0.46
C ILE A 51 14.49 2.88 -1.63
N ASP A 52 13.70 1.87 -1.31
CA ASP A 52 13.08 1.01 -2.31
C ASP A 52 11.68 1.51 -2.71
N LYS A 53 11.03 2.31 -1.85
CA LYS A 53 9.71 2.89 -2.08
C LYS A 53 9.74 4.40 -1.88
N LEU A 54 9.37 5.17 -2.88
CA LEU A 54 9.39 6.63 -2.88
C LEU A 54 8.03 7.18 -3.34
N ALA A 55 7.43 8.07 -2.55
CA ALA A 55 6.26 8.84 -2.93
C ALA A 55 6.60 10.32 -3.01
N LEU A 56 6.34 10.93 -4.15
CA LEU A 56 6.60 12.35 -4.42
C LEU A 56 5.26 13.05 -4.63
N VAL A 57 4.95 14.02 -3.77
CA VAL A 57 3.78 14.89 -3.98
C VAL A 57 4.22 16.09 -4.79
N ILE A 58 3.58 16.28 -5.93
CA ILE A 58 3.86 17.41 -6.82
C ILE A 58 2.63 18.30 -6.81
N ASP A 59 2.81 19.48 -6.21
CA ASP A 59 1.83 20.55 -6.25
C ASP A 59 2.24 21.54 -7.34
N ILE A 60 1.65 21.40 -8.51
CA ILE A 60 1.99 22.23 -9.66
C ILE A 60 1.05 23.41 -9.67
N ARG A 61 1.49 24.52 -9.09
CA ARG A 61 0.78 25.82 -9.13
C ARG A 61 1.13 26.65 -10.37
N SER A 62 2.23 26.32 -11.04
CA SER A 62 2.65 26.95 -12.29
C SER A 62 2.87 25.88 -13.36
N GLY A 63 2.32 26.08 -14.55
CA GLY A 63 2.41 25.13 -15.67
C GLY A 63 3.83 24.90 -16.22
N GLU A 64 4.82 25.64 -15.75
CA GLU A 64 6.21 25.61 -16.23
C GLU A 64 6.94 24.28 -15.99
N PHE A 65 6.45 23.43 -15.06
CA PHE A 65 7.09 22.18 -14.68
C PHE A 65 6.51 20.91 -15.31
N LEU A 66 5.46 21.03 -16.14
CA LEU A 66 4.78 19.88 -16.77
C LEU A 66 5.69 19.12 -17.73
N ASP A 67 6.44 19.84 -18.55
CA ASP A 67 7.35 19.26 -19.53
C ASP A 67 8.45 18.42 -18.87
N ASP A 68 8.91 18.86 -17.69
CA ASP A 68 9.93 18.13 -16.95
C ASP A 68 9.39 16.82 -16.37
N LEU A 69 8.16 16.81 -15.84
CA LEU A 69 7.52 15.58 -15.36
C LEU A 69 7.43 14.54 -16.48
N PHE A 70 7.00 14.93 -17.69
CA PHE A 70 6.90 14.02 -18.84
C PHE A 70 8.26 13.52 -19.34
N LYS A 71 9.29 14.36 -19.31
CA LYS A 71 10.67 13.96 -19.61
C LYS A 71 11.17 12.92 -18.60
N TYR A 72 10.88 13.11 -17.31
CA TYR A 72 11.31 12.18 -16.25
C TYR A 72 10.57 10.87 -16.34
N ARG A 73 9.26 10.85 -16.62
CA ARG A 73 8.51 9.62 -16.86
C ARG A 73 9.19 8.76 -17.92
N LYS A 74 9.49 9.32 -19.11
CA LYS A 74 10.19 8.60 -20.18
C LYS A 74 11.58 8.09 -19.77
N MET A 75 12.27 8.82 -18.91
CA MET A 75 13.60 8.41 -18.40
C MET A 75 13.49 7.26 -17.39
N LEU A 76 12.48 7.26 -16.53
CA LEU A 76 12.25 6.24 -15.50
C LEU A 76 11.80 4.92 -16.14
N ASP A 77 10.89 4.96 -17.11
CA ASP A 77 10.45 3.80 -17.90
C ASP A 77 11.63 3.05 -18.54
N ARG A 78 12.61 3.79 -19.10
CA ARG A 78 13.83 3.20 -19.68
C ARG A 78 14.73 2.49 -18.68
N ARG A 79 14.56 2.72 -17.38
CA ARG A 79 15.41 2.20 -16.30
C ARG A 79 14.77 1.04 -15.53
N SER A 80 13.66 0.49 -16.02
CA SER A 80 12.86 -0.56 -15.34
C SER A 80 12.52 -0.20 -13.89
N ILE A 81 12.17 1.07 -13.65
CA ILE A 81 11.67 1.56 -12.38
C ILE A 81 10.15 1.45 -12.43
N ASP A 82 9.55 0.78 -11.45
CA ASP A 82 8.11 0.77 -11.28
C ASP A 82 7.62 2.18 -10.91
N PHE A 83 7.02 2.86 -11.89
CA PHE A 83 6.61 4.25 -11.80
C PHE A 83 5.10 4.36 -12.00
N LYS A 84 4.43 5.06 -11.08
CA LYS A 84 2.99 5.34 -11.17
C LYS A 84 2.70 6.80 -10.90
N LEU A 85 1.89 7.42 -11.76
CA LEU A 85 1.33 8.76 -11.59
C LEU A 85 -0.13 8.63 -11.16
N ILE A 86 -0.42 9.03 -9.92
CA ILE A 86 -1.76 9.01 -9.33
C ILE A 86 -2.28 10.45 -9.25
N TYR A 87 -3.49 10.67 -9.75
CA TYR A 87 -4.16 11.96 -9.70
C TYR A 87 -5.39 11.87 -8.79
N LEU A 88 -5.44 12.71 -7.75
CA LEU A 88 -6.61 12.82 -6.87
C LEU A 88 -7.50 13.97 -7.32
N GLU A 89 -8.80 13.69 -7.48
CA GLU A 89 -9.78 14.69 -7.82
C GLU A 89 -11.02 14.62 -6.92
N ALA A 90 -11.74 15.72 -6.85
CA ALA A 90 -13.08 15.78 -6.33
C ALA A 90 -13.89 16.82 -7.12
N SER A 91 -15.21 16.73 -7.05
CA SER A 91 -16.08 17.70 -7.69
C SER A 91 -15.93 19.09 -7.07
N LYS A 92 -16.10 20.13 -7.85
CA LYS A 92 -16.04 21.51 -7.38
C LYS A 92 -16.93 21.78 -6.14
N PRO A 93 -18.19 21.30 -6.08
CA PRO A 93 -19.00 21.44 -4.86
C PRO A 93 -18.38 20.79 -3.63
N THR A 94 -17.78 19.59 -3.78
CA THR A 94 -17.10 18.88 -2.68
C THR A 94 -15.87 19.66 -2.22
N LEU A 95 -15.06 20.19 -3.14
CA LEU A 95 -13.88 21.00 -2.80
C LEU A 95 -14.28 22.28 -2.07
N LEU A 96 -15.28 23.00 -2.58
CA LEU A 96 -15.79 24.21 -1.91
C LEU A 96 -16.28 23.93 -0.49
N LYS A 97 -16.99 22.81 -0.29
CA LYS A 97 -17.44 22.36 1.03
C LYS A 97 -16.25 22.10 1.96
N ARG A 98 -15.22 21.37 1.50
CA ARG A 98 -14.01 21.06 2.27
C ARG A 98 -13.23 22.31 2.65
N PHE A 99 -13.11 23.29 1.73
CA PHE A 99 -12.49 24.58 2.03
C PHE A 99 -13.27 25.37 3.07
N ALA A 100 -14.60 25.35 2.99
CA ALA A 100 -15.45 26.01 3.98
C ALA A 100 -15.33 25.36 5.37
N GLU A 101 -15.36 24.01 5.46
CA GLU A 101 -15.22 23.26 6.71
C GLU A 101 -13.87 23.50 7.38
N THR A 102 -12.79 23.54 6.60
CA THR A 102 -11.44 23.78 7.13
C THR A 102 -11.11 25.26 7.31
N ARG A 103 -11.98 26.17 6.91
CA ARG A 103 -11.77 27.63 6.92
C ARG A 103 -10.46 28.06 6.23
N ARG A 104 -10.10 27.35 5.17
CA ARG A 104 -8.89 27.63 4.37
C ARG A 104 -9.26 28.36 3.10
N THR A 105 -8.35 29.22 2.65
CA THR A 105 -8.42 29.85 1.33
C THR A 105 -7.66 28.98 0.35
N HIS A 106 -8.18 28.82 -0.86
CA HIS A 106 -7.47 28.12 -1.93
C HIS A 106 -6.15 28.82 -2.25
N PRO A 107 -5.03 28.08 -2.40
CA PRO A 107 -3.73 28.74 -2.65
C PRO A 107 -3.75 29.73 -3.82
N LEU A 108 -4.31 29.32 -4.97
CA LEU A 108 -4.44 30.23 -6.13
C LEU A 108 -5.38 31.41 -5.89
N ALA A 109 -6.40 31.27 -5.04
CA ALA A 109 -7.29 32.40 -4.73
C ALA A 109 -6.53 33.56 -4.08
N ALA A 110 -5.56 33.25 -3.22
CA ALA A 110 -4.71 34.27 -2.59
C ALA A 110 -3.79 34.98 -3.61
N GLU A 111 -3.30 34.25 -4.60
CA GLU A 111 -2.43 34.78 -5.66
C GLU A 111 -3.21 35.60 -6.69
N MET A 112 -4.40 35.12 -7.10
CA MET A 112 -5.25 35.76 -8.11
C MET A 112 -6.11 36.91 -7.56
N GLY A 113 -6.22 37.04 -6.23
CA GLY A 113 -7.14 38.01 -5.60
C GLY A 113 -8.62 37.66 -5.84
N GLY A 114 -8.93 36.36 -6.11
CA GLY A 114 -10.25 35.85 -6.46
C GLY A 114 -10.92 35.03 -5.37
N THR A 115 -11.99 34.36 -5.73
CA THR A 115 -12.73 33.45 -4.87
C THR A 115 -12.17 32.01 -4.94
N ASN A 116 -12.47 31.18 -3.93
CA ASN A 116 -12.15 29.74 -3.98
C ASN A 116 -12.76 29.06 -5.21
N SER A 117 -13.94 29.52 -5.67
CA SER A 117 -14.61 28.98 -6.84
C SER A 117 -13.86 29.20 -8.12
N GLU A 118 -13.35 30.41 -8.35
CA GLU A 118 -12.55 30.77 -9.52
C GLU A 118 -11.18 30.08 -9.49
N ALA A 119 -10.57 30.01 -8.31
CA ALA A 119 -9.30 29.34 -8.12
C ALA A 119 -9.34 27.83 -8.39
N ILE A 120 -10.42 27.16 -8.01
CA ILE A 120 -10.65 25.72 -8.33
C ILE A 120 -10.78 25.53 -9.85
N ASP A 121 -11.52 26.37 -10.55
CA ASP A 121 -11.67 26.28 -12.01
C ASP A 121 -10.32 26.45 -12.71
N GLU A 122 -9.53 27.42 -12.27
CA GLU A 122 -8.19 27.65 -12.82
C GLU A 122 -7.23 26.50 -12.49
N GLU A 123 -7.26 25.97 -11.26
CA GLU A 123 -6.44 24.81 -10.90
C GLU A 123 -6.80 23.58 -11.76
N MET A 124 -8.09 23.31 -12.00
CA MET A 124 -8.53 22.25 -12.89
C MET A 124 -7.97 22.44 -14.31
N ARG A 125 -7.98 23.67 -14.83
CA ARG A 125 -7.43 23.97 -16.15
C ARG A 125 -5.91 23.75 -16.22
N ILE A 126 -5.17 24.20 -15.19
CA ILE A 126 -3.71 24.05 -15.12
C ILE A 126 -3.32 22.57 -15.02
N LEU A 127 -4.04 21.79 -14.22
CA LEU A 127 -3.72 20.39 -13.93
C LEU A 127 -4.27 19.39 -14.95
N GLU A 128 -5.09 19.82 -15.92
CA GLU A 128 -5.66 18.91 -16.93
C GLU A 128 -4.61 18.07 -17.68
N PRO A 129 -3.43 18.61 -18.08
CA PRO A 129 -2.42 17.78 -18.72
C PRO A 129 -1.86 16.67 -17.80
N ILE A 130 -1.76 16.91 -16.50
CA ILE A 130 -1.32 15.89 -15.53
C ILE A 130 -2.42 14.84 -15.36
N ARG A 131 -3.66 15.30 -15.23
CA ARG A 131 -4.84 14.44 -15.13
C ARG A 131 -4.93 13.49 -16.31
N ALA A 132 -4.77 14.02 -17.53
CA ALA A 132 -4.78 13.24 -18.77
C ALA A 132 -3.63 12.22 -18.86
N ALA A 133 -2.49 12.52 -18.23
CA ALA A 133 -1.31 11.65 -18.23
C ALA A 133 -1.25 10.69 -17.05
N ALA A 134 -2.18 10.79 -16.11
CA ALA A 134 -2.20 9.94 -14.91
C ALA A 134 -2.46 8.47 -15.26
N ASP A 135 -1.70 7.58 -14.63
CA ASP A 135 -1.94 6.15 -14.74
C ASP A 135 -3.22 5.75 -14.01
N ARG A 136 -3.54 6.49 -12.93
CA ARG A 136 -4.78 6.33 -12.17
C ARG A 136 -5.34 7.68 -11.71
N ILE A 137 -6.65 7.82 -11.89
CA ILE A 137 -7.42 8.93 -11.36
C ILE A 137 -8.29 8.40 -10.24
N VAL A 138 -8.20 8.99 -9.05
CA VAL A 138 -8.99 8.61 -7.88
C VAL A 138 -9.94 9.75 -7.55
N ASN A 139 -11.24 9.49 -7.71
CA ASN A 139 -12.28 10.43 -7.29
C ASN A 139 -12.56 10.26 -5.80
N THR A 140 -12.37 11.32 -5.03
CA THR A 140 -12.46 11.31 -3.57
C THR A 140 -13.75 11.92 -3.01
N ASN A 141 -14.78 12.14 -3.83
CA ASN A 141 -16.01 12.83 -3.40
C ASN A 141 -16.60 12.25 -2.11
N ASP A 142 -16.87 10.96 -2.12
CA ASP A 142 -17.60 10.27 -1.05
C ASP A 142 -16.70 9.27 -0.29
N LEU A 143 -15.38 9.30 -0.52
CA LEU A 143 -14.45 8.38 0.11
C LEU A 143 -14.15 8.77 1.56
N LYS A 144 -14.23 7.79 2.46
CA LYS A 144 -13.65 7.87 3.79
C LYS A 144 -12.14 7.62 3.73
N SER A 145 -11.43 8.03 4.78
CA SER A 145 -9.98 7.86 4.87
C SER A 145 -9.51 6.40 4.66
N ALA A 146 -10.23 5.45 5.26
CA ALA A 146 -9.91 4.03 5.12
C ALA A 146 -10.11 3.51 3.69
N GLU A 147 -11.14 3.98 2.99
CA GLU A 147 -11.42 3.60 1.61
C GLU A 147 -10.38 4.16 0.65
N LEU A 148 -9.95 5.42 0.85
CA LEU A 148 -8.83 6.00 0.09
C LEU A 148 -7.54 5.21 0.31
N ALA A 149 -7.22 4.85 1.57
CA ALA A 149 -6.04 4.07 1.89
C ALA A 149 -6.06 2.69 1.20
N GLU A 150 -7.23 2.04 1.15
CA GLU A 150 -7.39 0.75 0.46
C GLU A 150 -7.18 0.89 -1.05
N ILE A 151 -7.81 1.90 -1.68
CA ILE A 151 -7.63 2.18 -3.11
C ILE A 151 -6.16 2.43 -3.44
N LEU A 152 -5.47 3.28 -2.67
CA LEU A 152 -4.07 3.59 -2.90
C LEU A 152 -3.18 2.36 -2.71
N ARG A 153 -3.49 1.51 -1.74
CA ARG A 153 -2.79 0.24 -1.54
C ARG A 153 -2.97 -0.67 -2.73
N ASP A 154 -4.19 -0.83 -3.23
CA ASP A 154 -4.49 -1.66 -4.40
C ASP A 154 -3.73 -1.18 -5.65
N ILE A 155 -3.67 0.14 -5.86
CA ILE A 155 -2.90 0.74 -6.95
C ILE A 155 -1.42 0.38 -6.84
N VAL A 156 -0.85 0.50 -5.64
CA VAL A 156 0.60 0.28 -5.40
C VAL A 156 1.00 -1.18 -5.56
N ILE A 157 0.18 -2.11 -5.06
CA ILE A 157 0.47 -3.55 -5.16
C ILE A 157 0.02 -4.17 -6.50
N GLY A 158 -0.57 -3.37 -7.38
CA GLY A 158 -1.08 -3.85 -8.68
C GLY A 158 -2.36 -4.71 -8.57
N ALA A 159 -3.10 -4.58 -7.46
CA ALA A 159 -4.37 -5.29 -7.23
C ALA A 159 -5.59 -4.53 -7.78
N GLU A 160 -5.39 -3.76 -8.83
CA GLU A 160 -6.44 -2.97 -9.47
C GLU A 160 -7.42 -3.83 -10.25
N PRO A 161 -8.68 -3.39 -10.40
CA PRO A 161 -9.64 -4.07 -11.26
C PRO A 161 -9.14 -4.15 -12.71
N ASP A 162 -9.39 -5.29 -13.35
CA ASP A 162 -9.16 -5.44 -14.80
C ASP A 162 -10.13 -4.56 -15.61
N ALA A 163 -10.00 -4.58 -16.95
CA ALA A 163 -10.88 -3.84 -17.85
C ALA A 163 -12.38 -4.21 -17.70
N ALA A 164 -12.70 -5.34 -17.08
CA ALA A 164 -14.05 -5.79 -16.76
C ALA A 164 -14.49 -5.41 -15.32
N GLY A 165 -13.68 -4.63 -14.60
CA GLY A 165 -13.97 -4.20 -13.24
C GLY A 165 -13.74 -5.28 -12.17
N ARG A 166 -13.08 -6.39 -12.50
CA ARG A 166 -12.78 -7.48 -11.57
C ARG A 166 -11.46 -7.22 -10.88
N ARG A 167 -11.47 -7.12 -9.55
CA ARG A 167 -10.23 -7.04 -8.75
C ARG A 167 -9.54 -8.39 -8.71
N PRO A 168 -8.20 -8.45 -8.79
CA PRO A 168 -7.48 -9.71 -8.54
C PRO A 168 -7.80 -10.22 -7.14
N PHE A 169 -8.11 -11.50 -7.05
CA PHE A 169 -8.37 -12.15 -5.77
C PHE A 169 -7.15 -12.04 -4.86
N ARG A 170 -7.36 -11.68 -3.59
CA ARG A 170 -6.29 -11.45 -2.63
C ARG A 170 -6.28 -12.53 -1.56
N ILE A 171 -5.10 -13.03 -1.22
CA ILE A 171 -4.91 -13.90 -0.06
C ILE A 171 -4.16 -13.11 1.00
N VAL A 172 -4.80 -12.89 2.14
CA VAL A 172 -4.20 -12.25 3.30
C VAL A 172 -3.76 -13.33 4.27
N VAL A 173 -2.48 -13.38 4.58
CA VAL A 173 -1.93 -14.28 5.59
C VAL A 173 -1.51 -13.43 6.79
N GLN A 174 -2.01 -13.75 7.99
CA GLN A 174 -1.70 -12.96 9.17
C GLN A 174 -1.32 -13.80 10.38
N SER A 175 -0.46 -13.25 11.24
CA SER A 175 -0.17 -13.80 12.56
C SER A 175 -0.84 -13.00 13.66
N PHE A 176 -1.24 -13.68 14.75
CA PHE A 176 -1.83 -13.04 15.92
C PHE A 176 -1.53 -13.80 17.21
N GLY A 177 -1.67 -13.10 18.35
CA GLY A 177 -1.60 -13.67 19.68
C GLY A 177 -2.98 -13.83 20.31
N TYR A 178 -3.32 -15.04 20.75
CA TYR A 178 -4.61 -15.30 21.42
C TYR A 178 -4.85 -14.41 22.65
N LYS A 179 -3.81 -13.99 23.35
CA LYS A 179 -3.95 -13.07 24.48
C LYS A 179 -4.49 -11.69 24.11
N TYR A 180 -4.44 -11.32 22.82
CA TYR A 180 -4.93 -10.04 22.31
C TYR A 180 -6.24 -10.18 21.51
N GLY A 181 -6.80 -11.39 21.46
CA GLY A 181 -8.03 -11.70 20.75
C GLY A 181 -7.81 -12.16 19.31
N MET A 182 -8.77 -12.93 18.81
CA MET A 182 -8.78 -13.41 17.43
C MET A 182 -9.14 -12.29 16.47
N PRO A 183 -8.54 -12.26 15.26
CA PRO A 183 -8.94 -11.31 14.22
C PRO A 183 -10.37 -11.63 13.73
N ALA A 184 -11.25 -10.63 13.81
CA ALA A 184 -12.66 -10.78 13.43
C ALA A 184 -12.86 -10.97 11.91
N GLU A 185 -11.90 -10.50 11.12
CA GLU A 185 -11.91 -10.58 9.67
C GLU A 185 -11.34 -11.88 9.10
N ALA A 186 -10.87 -12.81 9.94
CA ALA A 186 -10.27 -14.06 9.48
C ALA A 186 -11.32 -15.06 9.00
N ASP A 187 -11.11 -15.61 7.79
CA ASP A 187 -11.91 -16.69 7.24
C ASP A 187 -11.46 -18.07 7.77
N PHE A 188 -10.14 -18.22 7.96
CA PHE A 188 -9.53 -19.41 8.54
C PHE A 188 -8.63 -19.01 9.70
N ILE A 189 -8.76 -19.72 10.81
CA ILE A 189 -7.92 -19.53 11.98
C ILE A 189 -7.27 -20.86 12.34
N PHE A 190 -5.93 -20.88 12.35
CA PHE A 190 -5.13 -22.03 12.71
C PHE A 190 -4.41 -21.79 14.04
N ASP A 191 -4.70 -22.65 15.02
CA ASP A 191 -3.99 -22.64 16.28
C ASP A 191 -2.69 -23.43 16.14
N VAL A 192 -1.56 -22.72 16.24
CA VAL A 192 -0.22 -23.32 16.13
C VAL A 192 0.47 -23.49 17.48
N ARG A 193 -0.29 -23.53 18.59
CA ARG A 193 0.27 -23.71 19.95
C ARG A 193 0.74 -25.14 20.21
N PHE A 194 0.35 -26.10 19.41
CA PHE A 194 0.85 -27.49 19.47
C PHE A 194 2.34 -27.59 19.10
N ILE A 195 2.88 -26.64 18.33
CA ILE A 195 4.31 -26.57 18.00
C ILE A 195 5.09 -26.22 19.28
N PRO A 196 6.22 -26.87 19.59
CA PRO A 196 7.06 -26.52 20.72
C PRO A 196 7.41 -25.03 20.74
N ASN A 197 7.37 -24.43 21.93
CA ASN A 197 7.49 -22.97 22.04
C ASN A 197 8.94 -22.51 22.03
N PRO A 198 9.40 -21.73 21.04
CA PRO A 198 10.77 -21.20 20.96
C PRO A 198 11.18 -20.37 22.17
N PHE A 199 10.21 -19.78 22.88
CA PHE A 199 10.45 -19.00 24.10
C PHE A 199 11.22 -19.77 25.20
N TYR A 200 11.12 -21.09 25.24
CA TYR A 200 11.81 -21.95 26.21
C TYR A 200 13.14 -22.51 25.68
N VAL A 201 13.56 -22.09 24.50
CA VAL A 201 14.82 -22.52 23.90
C VAL A 201 15.85 -21.40 24.08
N ASP A 202 17.01 -21.78 24.62
CA ASP A 202 18.10 -20.83 24.84
C ASP A 202 18.52 -20.18 23.52
N GLY A 203 18.64 -18.84 23.54
CA GLY A 203 19.00 -18.04 22.36
C GLY A 203 17.82 -17.66 21.46
N LEU A 204 16.62 -18.27 21.59
CA LEU A 204 15.46 -17.92 20.76
C LEU A 204 14.44 -17.04 21.50
N ARG A 205 14.56 -16.88 22.79
CA ARG A 205 13.57 -16.20 23.63
C ARG A 205 13.32 -14.75 23.23
N GLU A 206 14.38 -14.02 22.93
CA GLU A 206 14.33 -12.58 22.60
C GLU A 206 14.16 -12.31 21.10
N LEU A 207 14.18 -13.37 20.28
CA LEU A 207 13.96 -13.31 18.83
C LEU A 207 12.47 -13.41 18.52
N THR A 208 12.12 -13.18 17.27
CA THR A 208 10.76 -13.30 16.74
C THR A 208 10.69 -14.30 15.58
N GLY A 209 9.51 -14.62 15.11
CA GLY A 209 9.37 -15.46 13.91
C GLY A 209 9.88 -14.82 12.61
N ASN A 210 10.29 -13.55 12.62
CA ASN A 210 11.03 -12.91 11.51
C ASN A 210 12.48 -13.36 11.44
N ASP A 211 13.03 -13.81 12.57
CA ASP A 211 14.43 -14.23 12.67
C ASP A 211 14.59 -15.64 12.12
N PRO A 212 15.61 -15.89 11.27
CA PRO A 212 15.81 -17.20 10.63
C PRO A 212 15.91 -18.36 11.63
N GLU A 213 16.57 -18.15 12.75
CA GLU A 213 16.79 -19.17 13.79
C GLU A 213 15.45 -19.66 14.41
N VAL A 214 14.49 -18.74 14.60
CA VAL A 214 13.15 -19.10 15.08
C VAL A 214 12.34 -19.80 14.00
N ARG A 215 12.47 -19.35 12.75
CA ARG A 215 11.81 -20.03 11.61
C ARG A 215 12.32 -21.44 11.43
N ASP A 216 13.64 -21.63 11.44
CA ASP A 216 14.27 -22.93 11.31
C ASP A 216 13.84 -23.87 12.43
N TYR A 217 13.77 -23.37 13.67
CA TYR A 217 13.26 -24.14 14.79
C TYR A 217 11.81 -24.55 14.58
N VAL A 218 10.92 -23.61 14.27
CA VAL A 218 9.49 -23.87 14.09
C VAL A 218 9.24 -24.82 12.90
N MET A 219 9.90 -24.58 11.77
CA MET A 219 9.75 -25.39 10.57
C MET A 219 10.57 -26.69 10.61
N GLY A 220 11.46 -26.83 11.60
CA GLY A 220 12.13 -28.11 11.89
C GLY A 220 11.16 -29.22 12.33
N HIS A 221 10.01 -28.87 12.89
CA HIS A 221 8.99 -29.82 13.33
C HIS A 221 8.17 -30.38 12.15
N PRO A 222 7.99 -31.70 12.03
CA PRO A 222 7.23 -32.31 10.94
C PRO A 222 5.79 -31.79 10.86
N GLU A 223 5.16 -31.55 12.00
CA GLU A 223 3.78 -31.07 12.11
C GLU A 223 3.63 -29.66 11.54
N SER A 224 4.64 -28.80 11.68
CA SER A 224 4.64 -27.45 11.10
C SER A 224 4.66 -27.51 9.57
N ARG A 225 5.51 -28.36 9.02
CA ARG A 225 5.62 -28.55 7.56
C ARG A 225 4.32 -29.15 7.01
N PHE A 226 3.81 -30.18 7.66
CA PHE A 226 2.54 -30.81 7.28
C PHE A 226 1.40 -29.78 7.26
N LEU A 227 1.24 -28.99 8.33
CA LEU A 227 0.19 -27.97 8.37
C LEU A 227 0.36 -26.92 7.27
N ALA A 228 1.59 -26.48 6.99
CA ALA A 228 1.87 -25.51 5.94
C ALA A 228 1.48 -26.08 4.55
N ASP A 229 1.84 -27.33 4.25
CA ASP A 229 1.48 -28.00 3.00
C ASP A 229 -0.04 -28.12 2.83
N GLU A 230 -0.76 -28.55 3.88
CA GLU A 230 -2.21 -28.69 3.84
C GLU A 230 -2.93 -27.35 3.65
N ILE A 231 -2.46 -26.26 4.30
CA ILE A 231 -3.06 -24.94 4.14
C ILE A 231 -2.86 -24.40 2.74
N VAL A 232 -1.66 -24.56 2.16
CA VAL A 232 -1.39 -24.15 0.79
C VAL A 232 -2.31 -24.90 -0.17
N MET A 233 -2.39 -26.23 -0.04
CA MET A 233 -3.26 -27.06 -0.88
C MET A 233 -4.74 -26.71 -0.71
N LEU A 234 -5.20 -26.50 0.52
CA LEU A 234 -6.59 -26.09 0.81
C LEU A 234 -6.92 -24.75 0.16
N THR A 235 -6.01 -23.78 0.29
CA THR A 235 -6.19 -22.45 -0.27
C THR A 235 -6.32 -22.50 -1.78
N GLU A 236 -5.41 -23.19 -2.47
CA GLU A 236 -5.43 -23.37 -3.92
C GLU A 236 -6.72 -24.05 -4.41
N ARG A 237 -7.20 -25.06 -3.69
CA ARG A 237 -8.42 -25.77 -4.04
C ARG A 237 -9.68 -24.94 -3.87
N LEU A 238 -9.75 -24.09 -2.84
CA LEU A 238 -10.93 -23.28 -2.54
C LEU A 238 -10.95 -21.93 -3.25
N LYS A 239 -9.78 -21.40 -3.67
CA LYS A 239 -9.66 -20.12 -4.37
C LYS A 239 -10.63 -19.94 -5.55
N PRO A 240 -10.79 -20.91 -6.48
CA PRO A 240 -11.75 -20.77 -7.58
C PRO A 240 -13.20 -20.60 -7.10
N SER A 241 -13.57 -21.28 -6.02
CA SER A 241 -14.92 -21.21 -5.44
C SER A 241 -15.18 -19.86 -4.80
N PHE A 242 -14.20 -19.29 -4.09
CA PHE A 242 -14.30 -17.94 -3.52
C PHE A 242 -14.43 -16.87 -4.61
N ILE A 243 -13.66 -16.98 -5.68
CA ILE A 243 -13.75 -16.08 -6.84
C ILE A 243 -15.13 -16.19 -7.49
N GLN A 244 -15.65 -17.40 -7.67
CA GLN A 244 -16.96 -17.63 -8.26
C GLN A 244 -18.10 -17.07 -7.39
N GLU A 245 -17.97 -17.11 -6.06
CA GLU A 245 -18.91 -16.49 -5.11
C GLU A 245 -18.85 -14.97 -5.14
N GLY A 246 -17.83 -14.38 -5.74
CA GLY A 246 -17.60 -12.93 -5.78
C GLY A 246 -16.85 -12.39 -4.57
N LYS A 247 -16.22 -13.25 -3.78
CA LYS A 247 -15.40 -12.86 -2.64
C LYS A 247 -14.12 -12.17 -3.14
N PRO A 248 -13.76 -10.97 -2.64
CA PRO A 248 -12.57 -10.25 -3.12
C PRO A 248 -11.27 -10.77 -2.52
N SER A 249 -11.34 -11.44 -1.38
CA SER A 249 -10.16 -11.96 -0.68
C SER A 249 -10.51 -13.09 0.27
N VAL A 250 -9.49 -13.86 0.66
CA VAL A 250 -9.53 -14.80 1.79
C VAL A 250 -8.48 -14.40 2.83
N ASN A 251 -8.83 -14.50 4.11
CA ASN A 251 -7.98 -14.11 5.21
C ASN A 251 -7.63 -15.33 6.08
N ILE A 252 -6.37 -15.72 6.11
CA ILE A 252 -5.83 -16.90 6.80
C ILE A 252 -5.01 -16.40 8.00
N ALA A 253 -5.41 -16.77 9.21
CA ALA A 253 -4.79 -16.31 10.44
C ALA A 253 -4.14 -17.44 11.22
N PHE A 254 -2.89 -17.24 11.65
CA PHE A 254 -2.14 -18.15 12.51
C PHE A 254 -2.08 -17.58 13.93
N GLY A 255 -2.51 -18.36 14.93
CA GLY A 255 -2.55 -17.93 16.32
C GLY A 255 -1.58 -18.71 17.21
N CYS A 256 -0.74 -17.98 17.96
CA CYS A 256 -0.01 -18.54 19.09
C CYS A 256 -0.31 -17.74 20.38
N THR A 257 0.33 -18.05 21.50
CA THR A 257 0.01 -17.37 22.78
C THR A 257 0.25 -15.87 22.70
N GLY A 258 1.46 -15.46 22.28
CA GLY A 258 1.90 -14.05 22.26
C GLY A 258 1.95 -13.40 20.90
N GLY A 259 1.75 -14.14 19.79
CA GLY A 259 1.76 -13.57 18.45
C GLY A 259 3.16 -13.26 17.88
N GLN A 260 4.24 -13.66 18.54
CA GLN A 260 5.60 -13.20 18.18
C GLN A 260 6.50 -14.27 17.54
N HIS A 261 6.34 -15.55 17.85
CA HIS A 261 7.25 -16.62 17.39
C HIS A 261 6.56 -17.57 16.39
N ARG A 262 5.84 -18.59 16.90
CA ARG A 262 5.27 -19.69 16.10
C ARG A 262 4.30 -19.21 15.03
N SER A 263 3.37 -18.33 15.40
CA SER A 263 2.38 -17.77 14.45
C SER A 263 3.02 -16.95 13.34
N VAL A 264 4.06 -16.19 13.68
CA VAL A 264 4.82 -15.38 12.72
C VAL A 264 5.57 -16.28 11.76
N ALA A 265 6.35 -17.24 12.26
CA ALA A 265 7.09 -18.19 11.44
C ALA A 265 6.18 -18.98 10.48
N MET A 266 5.04 -19.48 10.96
CA MET A 266 4.05 -20.19 10.13
C MET A 266 3.41 -19.29 9.08
N ALA A 267 3.08 -18.05 9.45
CA ALA A 267 2.50 -17.09 8.52
C ALA A 267 3.47 -16.72 7.39
N ILE A 268 4.75 -16.51 7.71
CA ILE A 268 5.79 -16.25 6.73
C ILE A 268 5.93 -17.44 5.78
N GLU A 269 6.09 -18.64 6.29
CA GLU A 269 6.28 -19.86 5.50
C GLU A 269 5.14 -20.08 4.52
N VAL A 270 3.88 -20.01 4.99
CA VAL A 270 2.70 -20.18 4.13
C VAL A 270 2.60 -19.05 3.10
N ALA A 271 2.88 -17.80 3.50
CA ALA A 271 2.86 -16.68 2.57
C ALA A 271 3.94 -16.81 1.47
N GLU A 272 5.15 -17.27 1.81
CA GLU A 272 6.22 -17.49 0.84
C GLU A 272 5.86 -18.60 -0.16
N ARG A 273 5.28 -19.71 0.30
CA ARG A 273 4.82 -20.81 -0.58
C ARG A 273 3.68 -20.36 -1.49
N LEU A 274 2.70 -19.63 -0.96
CA LEU A 274 1.58 -19.11 -1.76
C LEU A 274 2.04 -18.05 -2.76
N ARG A 275 3.05 -17.23 -2.46
CA ARG A 275 3.64 -16.27 -3.42
C ARG A 275 4.27 -16.96 -4.62
N ALA A 276 4.79 -18.17 -4.45
CA ALA A 276 5.31 -18.94 -5.56
C ALA A 276 4.20 -19.41 -6.55
N LEU A 277 2.95 -19.41 -6.10
CA LEU A 277 1.77 -19.83 -6.87
C LEU A 277 0.88 -18.65 -7.27
N ASP A 278 0.87 -17.60 -6.47
CA ASP A 278 0.02 -16.41 -6.67
C ASP A 278 0.75 -15.15 -6.22
N GLU A 279 0.83 -14.14 -7.08
CA GLU A 279 1.54 -12.89 -6.80
C GLU A 279 0.80 -11.95 -5.82
N ASN A 280 -0.51 -12.20 -5.56
CA ASN A 280 -1.36 -11.30 -4.79
C ASN A 280 -1.51 -11.72 -3.31
N ILE A 281 -0.37 -11.96 -2.65
CA ILE A 281 -0.30 -12.36 -1.25
C ILE A 281 0.07 -11.16 -0.36
N VAL A 282 -0.75 -10.87 0.64
CA VAL A 282 -0.49 -9.85 1.68
C VAL A 282 -0.16 -10.55 2.98
N LEU A 283 1.04 -10.30 3.53
CA LEU A 283 1.45 -10.80 4.84
C LEU A 283 1.35 -9.69 5.89
N ARG A 284 0.77 -10.00 7.04
CA ARG A 284 0.61 -9.08 8.18
C ARG A 284 0.97 -9.76 9.49
N HIS A 285 1.57 -8.99 10.40
CA HIS A 285 1.82 -9.42 11.77
C HIS A 285 1.18 -8.39 12.70
N ARG A 286 0.29 -8.85 13.61
CA ARG A 286 -0.47 -7.93 14.47
C ARG A 286 0.32 -7.44 15.68
N GLU A 287 1.27 -8.23 16.15
CA GLU A 287 1.98 -7.97 17.43
C GLU A 287 3.48 -7.75 17.28
N ILE A 288 3.98 -7.53 16.07
CA ILE A 288 5.39 -7.15 15.82
C ILE A 288 5.48 -6.12 14.71
#